data_19fee7d725e09878e06e531b55787c02
#
_entry.id   19fee7d725e09878e06e531b55787c02
#
_cell.length_a   1.000
_cell.length_b   1.000
_cell.length_c   1.000
_cell.angle_alpha   90.00
_cell.angle_beta   90.00
_cell.angle_gamma   90.00
#
_symmetry.space_group_name_H-M   'P 1'
#
loop_
_entity.id
_entity.type
_entity.pdbx_description
1 polymer ?
#
loop_
_entity_poly.entity_id
_entity_poly.type
_entity_poly.pdbx_seq_one_letter_code
_entity_poly.pdbx_strand_id
1 'polypeptide(L)'
;RQESRDFYEVLDYYLNLIRQLHIRTYAYLGNMRASTNPLAYCEGGFLGGHLKLSDKIKPLLKYATASFGITAFNELQMLYNGKSLVEDGAFAIEVLEYINKEVNRFKEEDGNLYAIYGTPAENLCGLQVKQFRAKYGIVEGVSDREYVSNSFHCHVTEDITPIEKQDLEYRFWELCNGGKIQYVKYPIDYNIDAIKTLIRRAMEMGF
;
A
#
# COMPACT_ATOMS: atom_id res chain seq x y z
N ARG A 1 17.39 -0.08 -19.33
CA ARG A 1 18.57 0.61 -18.73
C ARG A 1 18.87 1.90 -19.50
N GLN A 2 18.01 2.91 -19.44
CA GLN A 2 18.27 4.20 -20.09
C GLN A 2 18.72 5.32 -19.14
N GLU A 3 18.69 5.10 -17.84
CA GLU A 3 19.24 6.04 -16.86
C GLU A 3 20.06 5.25 -15.84
N SER A 4 21.33 5.61 -15.72
CA SER A 4 22.30 5.00 -14.80
C SER A 4 22.11 5.47 -13.35
N ARG A 5 20.86 5.80 -12.95
CA ARG A 5 20.56 6.14 -11.56
C ARG A 5 20.42 4.87 -10.76
N ASP A 6 20.97 4.89 -9.54
CA ASP A 6 20.73 3.84 -8.56
C ASP A 6 19.22 3.72 -8.28
N PHE A 7 18.74 2.50 -8.10
CA PHE A 7 17.34 2.22 -7.78
C PHE A 7 16.89 3.01 -6.54
N TYR A 8 17.69 3.04 -5.48
CA TYR A 8 17.35 3.74 -4.25
C TYR A 8 17.37 5.27 -4.40
N GLU A 9 18.23 5.84 -5.22
CA GLU A 9 18.18 7.28 -5.54
C GLU A 9 16.86 7.66 -6.21
N VAL A 10 16.38 6.83 -7.12
CA VAL A 10 15.08 7.04 -7.78
C VAL A 10 13.93 6.86 -6.80
N LEU A 11 14.00 5.85 -5.95
CA LEU A 11 13.01 5.60 -4.91
C LEU A 11 12.91 6.78 -3.94
N ASP A 12 14.04 7.28 -3.46
CA ASP A 12 14.12 8.45 -2.57
C ASP A 12 13.51 9.69 -3.21
N TYR A 13 13.80 9.93 -4.48
CA TYR A 13 13.21 11.04 -5.20
C TYR A 13 11.67 10.97 -5.17
N TYR A 14 11.08 9.82 -5.48
CA TYR A 14 9.63 9.67 -5.48
C TYR A 14 9.03 9.65 -4.07
N LEU A 15 9.68 9.06 -3.08
CA LEU A 15 9.23 9.11 -1.69
C LEU A 15 9.18 10.57 -1.18
N ASN A 16 10.20 11.37 -1.47
CA ASN A 16 10.21 12.78 -1.13
C ASN A 16 9.15 13.58 -1.90
N LEU A 17 8.89 13.24 -3.16
CA LEU A 17 7.83 13.90 -3.93
C LEU A 17 6.44 13.63 -3.33
N ILE A 18 6.16 12.39 -2.92
CA ILE A 18 4.92 12.00 -2.23
C ILE A 18 4.83 12.72 -0.88
N ARG A 19 5.92 12.76 -0.11
CA ARG A 19 6.01 13.52 1.14
C ARG A 19 5.61 14.99 0.94
N GLN A 20 6.17 15.66 -0.07
CA GLN A 20 5.84 17.05 -0.38
C GLN A 20 4.37 17.22 -0.77
N LEU A 21 3.80 16.25 -1.49
CA LEU A 21 2.38 16.24 -1.80
C LEU A 21 1.53 16.15 -0.52
N HIS A 22 1.88 15.28 0.42
CA HIS A 22 1.19 15.15 1.69
C HIS A 22 1.26 16.43 2.52
N ILE A 23 2.44 17.06 2.63
CA ILE A 23 2.61 18.33 3.35
C ILE A 23 1.71 19.42 2.75
N ARG A 24 1.69 19.56 1.43
CA ARG A 24 0.83 20.52 0.74
C ARG A 24 -0.66 20.23 0.95
N THR A 25 -1.02 18.95 0.89
CA THR A 25 -2.40 18.50 1.12
C THR A 25 -2.86 18.85 2.55
N TYR A 26 -2.05 18.60 3.56
CA TYR A 26 -2.37 18.97 4.94
C TYR A 26 -2.45 20.49 5.13
N ALA A 27 -1.57 21.25 4.50
CA ALA A 27 -1.63 22.70 4.54
C ALA A 27 -2.91 23.24 3.89
N TYR A 28 -3.33 22.68 2.76
CA TYR A 28 -4.57 23.03 2.08
C TYR A 28 -5.80 22.66 2.92
N LEU A 29 -5.91 21.39 3.31
CA LEU A 29 -7.03 20.88 4.10
C LEU A 29 -7.14 21.61 5.46
N GLY A 30 -6.02 21.86 6.13
CA GLY A 30 -5.99 22.54 7.41
C GLY A 30 -6.55 23.97 7.37
N ASN A 31 -6.60 24.59 6.20
CA ASN A 31 -7.20 25.90 6.00
C ASN A 31 -8.70 25.86 5.68
N MET A 32 -9.26 24.67 5.40
CA MET A 32 -10.70 24.53 5.18
C MET A 32 -11.47 24.77 6.47
N ARG A 33 -12.70 25.31 6.34
CA ARG A 33 -13.60 25.50 7.47
C ARG A 33 -14.39 24.23 7.76
N ALA A 34 -14.74 24.00 9.02
CA ALA A 34 -15.57 22.86 9.43
C ALA A 34 -16.94 22.85 8.76
N SER A 35 -17.43 24.01 8.31
CA SER A 35 -18.66 24.13 7.53
C SER A 35 -18.63 23.38 6.17
N THR A 36 -17.48 22.95 5.68
CA THR A 36 -17.38 22.13 4.45
C THR A 36 -17.95 20.72 4.63
N ASN A 37 -17.87 20.19 5.85
CA ASN A 37 -18.52 18.93 6.23
C ASN A 37 -18.88 18.96 7.72
N PRO A 38 -20.01 19.57 8.09
CA PRO A 38 -20.42 19.72 9.49
C PRO A 38 -20.59 18.38 10.21
N LEU A 39 -21.16 17.38 9.53
CA LEU A 39 -21.35 16.06 10.13
C LEU A 39 -20.03 15.43 10.58
N ALA A 40 -18.98 15.55 9.77
CA ALA A 40 -17.67 15.03 10.11
C ALA A 40 -16.97 15.86 11.19
N TYR A 41 -16.97 17.19 11.07
CA TYR A 41 -16.06 18.03 11.85
C TYR A 41 -16.72 18.70 13.07
N CYS A 42 -18.05 18.84 13.07
CA CYS A 42 -18.78 19.49 14.18
C CYS A 42 -19.57 18.48 15.01
N GLU A 43 -20.11 17.42 14.40
CA GLU A 43 -20.98 16.44 15.03
C GLU A 43 -20.26 15.15 15.45
N GLY A 44 -18.95 15.14 15.46
CA GLY A 44 -18.13 14.02 15.94
C GLY A 44 -17.90 12.89 14.96
N GLY A 45 -18.33 13.00 13.70
CA GLY A 45 -18.17 11.94 12.68
C GLY A 45 -16.73 11.66 12.26
N PHE A 46 -15.81 12.62 12.42
CA PHE A 46 -14.39 12.46 12.14
C PHE A 46 -13.58 12.69 13.41
N LEU A 47 -13.00 11.62 13.94
CA LEU A 47 -12.12 11.65 15.14
C LEU A 47 -12.71 12.41 16.34
N GLY A 48 -14.02 12.36 16.52
CA GLY A 48 -14.71 13.05 17.62
C GLY A 48 -14.67 14.57 17.53
N GLY A 49 -14.49 15.13 16.33
CA GLY A 49 -14.43 16.58 16.11
C GLY A 49 -15.68 17.29 16.57
N HIS A 50 -15.52 18.37 17.32
CA HIS A 50 -16.57 19.25 17.82
C HIS A 50 -16.22 20.71 17.53
N LEU A 51 -15.84 20.98 16.29
CA LEU A 51 -15.49 22.32 15.85
C LEU A 51 -16.73 23.15 15.60
N LYS A 52 -16.62 24.48 15.71
CA LYS A 52 -17.64 25.39 15.22
C LYS A 52 -17.59 25.48 13.70
N LEU A 53 -18.68 25.74 13.03
CA LEU A 53 -18.73 25.85 11.57
C LEU A 53 -17.71 26.82 10.97
N SER A 54 -17.33 27.88 11.70
CA SER A 54 -16.32 28.85 11.30
C SER A 54 -14.88 28.42 11.51
N ASP A 55 -14.64 27.41 12.32
CA ASP A 55 -13.31 27.01 12.71
C ASP A 55 -12.59 26.29 11.54
N LYS A 56 -11.26 26.36 11.53
CA LYS A 56 -10.43 25.56 10.60
C LYS A 56 -10.30 24.14 11.11
N ILE A 57 -10.26 23.17 10.19
CA ILE A 57 -10.14 21.73 10.55
C ILE A 57 -8.72 21.31 10.96
N LYS A 58 -7.74 22.20 10.86
CA LYS A 58 -6.33 21.91 11.16
C LYS A 58 -6.10 21.13 12.48
N PRO A 59 -6.79 21.42 13.61
CA PRO A 59 -6.58 20.67 14.85
C PRO A 59 -6.93 19.18 14.75
N LEU A 60 -7.83 18.79 13.84
CA LEU A 60 -8.22 17.41 13.66
C LEU A 60 -7.20 16.62 12.81
N LEU A 61 -6.46 17.30 11.93
CA LEU A 61 -5.52 16.65 11.02
C LEU A 61 -4.33 15.97 11.73
N LYS A 62 -4.05 16.33 12.98
CA LYS A 62 -3.02 15.66 13.79
C LYS A 62 -3.30 14.17 14.02
N TYR A 63 -4.54 13.74 13.84
CA TYR A 63 -4.96 12.34 13.96
C TYR A 63 -5.17 11.66 12.61
N ALA A 64 -5.08 12.40 11.51
CA ALA A 64 -5.21 11.84 10.18
C ALA A 64 -3.89 11.23 9.73
N THR A 65 -3.95 10.09 9.06
CA THR A 65 -2.78 9.41 8.51
C THR A 65 -2.64 9.71 7.02
N ALA A 66 -1.45 10.13 6.59
CA ALA A 66 -1.10 10.22 5.19
C ALA A 66 -0.36 8.94 4.78
N SER A 67 -0.91 8.23 3.81
CA SER A 67 -0.44 6.90 3.46
C SER A 67 0.41 6.89 2.19
N PHE A 68 1.50 6.13 2.24
CA PHE A 68 2.32 5.77 1.09
C PHE A 68 1.82 4.42 0.59
N GLY A 69 1.07 4.41 -0.50
CA GLY A 69 0.50 3.20 -1.07
C GLY A 69 1.51 2.45 -1.94
N ILE A 70 1.61 1.15 -1.76
CA ILE A 70 2.47 0.27 -2.55
C ILE A 70 1.64 -0.60 -3.50
N THR A 71 2.18 -0.84 -4.70
CA THR A 71 1.63 -1.77 -5.71
C THR A 71 2.75 -2.49 -6.44
N ALA A 72 2.43 -3.59 -7.13
CA ALA A 72 3.32 -4.27 -8.07
C ALA A 72 4.63 -4.81 -7.46
N PHE A 73 4.61 -5.25 -6.21
CA PHE A 73 5.80 -5.79 -5.57
C PHE A 73 6.23 -7.15 -6.15
N ASN A 74 5.28 -7.93 -6.65
CA ASN A 74 5.59 -9.14 -7.40
C ASN A 74 6.36 -8.81 -8.70
N GLU A 75 5.89 -7.82 -9.45
CA GLU A 75 6.53 -7.37 -10.69
C GLU A 75 7.87 -6.68 -10.41
N LEU A 76 8.01 -6.00 -9.28
CA LEU A 76 9.29 -5.46 -8.82
C LEU A 76 10.33 -6.58 -8.61
N GLN A 77 9.93 -7.65 -7.92
CA GLN A 77 10.78 -8.83 -7.70
C GLN A 77 11.15 -9.51 -9.03
N MET A 78 10.16 -9.67 -9.93
CA MET A 78 10.37 -10.21 -11.28
C MET A 78 11.38 -9.39 -12.09
N LEU A 79 11.28 -8.06 -12.05
CA LEU A 79 12.23 -7.17 -12.73
C LEU A 79 13.65 -7.24 -12.15
N TYR A 80 13.77 -7.54 -10.88
CA TYR A 80 15.06 -7.63 -10.19
C TYR A 80 15.84 -8.89 -10.58
N ASN A 81 15.23 -10.06 -10.51
CA ASN A 81 15.93 -11.33 -10.70
C ASN A 81 15.17 -12.40 -11.50
N GLY A 82 14.02 -12.07 -12.09
CA GLY A 82 13.22 -13.00 -12.89
C GLY A 82 12.38 -14.00 -12.09
N LYS A 83 12.27 -13.81 -10.77
CA LYS A 83 11.49 -14.69 -9.87
C LYS A 83 10.27 -13.99 -9.32
N SER A 84 9.17 -14.72 -9.14
CA SER A 84 7.96 -14.20 -8.48
C SER A 84 8.16 -14.08 -6.95
N LEU A 85 7.22 -13.42 -6.27
CA LEU A 85 7.23 -13.38 -4.80
C LEU A 85 7.09 -14.76 -4.15
N VAL A 86 6.48 -15.72 -4.87
CA VAL A 86 6.34 -17.11 -4.38
C VAL A 86 7.68 -17.82 -4.40
N GLU A 87 8.48 -17.59 -5.43
CA GLU A 87 9.80 -18.20 -5.60
C GLU A 87 10.90 -17.53 -4.76
N ASP A 88 10.81 -16.20 -4.65
CA ASP A 88 11.77 -15.37 -3.92
C ASP A 88 11.08 -14.03 -3.58
N GLY A 89 11.21 -13.53 -2.43
CA GLY A 89 10.64 -12.23 -2.04
C GLY A 89 11.65 -11.35 -1.31
N ALA A 90 12.91 -11.75 -1.29
CA ALA A 90 13.93 -11.10 -0.48
C ALA A 90 14.14 -9.63 -0.86
N PHE A 91 14.25 -9.33 -2.16
CA PHE A 91 14.41 -7.97 -2.63
C PHE A 91 13.16 -7.11 -2.36
N ALA A 92 11.98 -7.66 -2.56
CA ALA A 92 10.73 -6.94 -2.27
C ALA A 92 10.62 -6.59 -0.78
N ILE A 93 11.02 -7.49 0.12
CA ILE A 93 11.08 -7.23 1.57
C ILE A 93 12.11 -6.13 1.87
N GLU A 94 13.33 -6.23 1.36
CA GLU A 94 14.39 -5.23 1.52
C GLU A 94 13.90 -3.83 1.13
N VAL A 95 13.26 -3.71 -0.04
CA VAL A 95 12.70 -2.44 -0.51
C VAL A 95 11.60 -1.92 0.42
N LEU A 96 10.72 -2.79 0.92
CA LEU A 96 9.66 -2.39 1.83
C LEU A 96 10.18 -1.95 3.20
N GLU A 97 11.21 -2.63 3.72
CA GLU A 97 11.92 -2.21 4.94
C GLU A 97 12.60 -0.85 4.75
N TYR A 98 13.23 -0.63 3.60
CA TYR A 98 13.81 0.66 3.25
C TYR A 98 12.77 1.77 3.23
N ILE A 99 11.62 1.53 2.56
CA ILE A 99 10.50 2.49 2.54
C ILE A 99 10.01 2.79 3.96
N ASN A 100 9.88 1.77 4.82
CA ASN A 100 9.50 1.95 6.23
C ASN A 100 10.46 2.87 6.97
N LYS A 101 11.76 2.65 6.81
CA LYS A 101 12.80 3.48 7.42
C LYS A 101 12.65 4.94 7.00
N GLU A 102 12.50 5.21 5.70
CA GLU A 102 12.36 6.57 5.18
C GLU A 102 11.05 7.23 5.61
N VAL A 103 9.94 6.50 5.57
CA VAL A 103 8.62 7.02 6.02
C VAL A 103 8.64 7.32 7.52
N ASN A 104 9.29 6.51 8.34
CA ASN A 104 9.49 6.81 9.77
C ASN A 104 10.35 8.06 9.99
N ARG A 105 11.42 8.22 9.21
CA ARG A 105 12.21 9.46 9.23
C ARG A 105 11.36 10.68 8.90
N PHE A 106 10.53 10.61 7.86
CA PHE A 106 9.62 11.70 7.50
C PHE A 106 8.62 12.02 8.62
N LYS A 107 8.11 11.00 9.30
CA LYS A 107 7.20 11.15 10.45
C LYS A 107 7.86 11.94 11.59
N GLU A 108 9.11 11.62 11.89
CA GLU A 108 9.89 12.34 12.93
C GLU A 108 10.17 13.78 12.52
N GLU A 109 10.57 14.03 11.28
CA GLU A 109 10.92 15.35 10.77
C GLU A 109 9.71 16.29 10.67
N ASP A 110 8.56 15.79 10.19
CA ASP A 110 7.38 16.61 9.88
C ASP A 110 6.36 16.67 11.02
N GLY A 111 6.42 15.73 11.96
CA GLY A 111 5.42 15.58 13.02
C GLY A 111 4.03 15.13 12.53
N ASN A 112 3.94 14.63 11.30
CA ASN A 112 2.72 14.10 10.71
C ASN A 112 2.65 12.58 10.90
N LEU A 113 1.43 12.02 10.92
CA LEU A 113 1.24 10.58 10.92
C LEU A 113 1.38 10.07 9.49
N TYR A 114 2.51 9.45 9.20
CA TYR A 114 2.75 8.74 7.95
C TYR A 114 2.71 7.24 8.16
N ALA A 115 2.21 6.50 7.17
CA ALA A 115 2.17 5.05 7.22
C ALA A 115 2.25 4.45 5.82
N ILE A 116 2.62 3.18 5.73
CA ILE A 116 2.65 2.44 4.47
C ILE A 116 1.34 1.66 4.33
N TYR A 117 0.74 1.78 3.17
CA TYR A 117 -0.53 1.14 2.84
C TYR A 117 -0.34 0.09 1.75
N GLY A 118 -0.65 -1.16 2.08
CA GLY A 118 -0.80 -2.24 1.11
C GLY A 118 -2.10 -2.05 0.34
N THR A 119 -2.09 -1.12 -0.63
CA THR A 119 -3.31 -0.70 -1.31
C THR A 119 -3.87 -1.78 -2.24
N PRO A 120 -5.17 -2.02 -2.29
CA PRO A 120 -5.80 -2.87 -3.31
C PRO A 120 -5.62 -2.33 -4.73
N ALA A 121 -5.44 -1.02 -4.90
CA ALA A 121 -5.08 -0.32 -6.13
C ALA A 121 -5.95 -0.61 -7.38
N GLU A 122 -6.86 -1.52 -7.32
CA GLU A 122 -7.88 -1.94 -8.31
C GLU A 122 -7.62 -1.47 -9.77
N ASN A 123 -8.30 -0.40 -10.23
CA ASN A 123 -8.14 0.14 -11.58
C ASN A 123 -6.73 0.64 -11.89
N LEU A 124 -5.95 1.04 -10.88
CA LEU A 124 -4.59 1.53 -11.06
C LEU A 124 -3.67 0.41 -11.59
N CYS A 125 -3.85 -0.84 -11.16
CA CYS A 125 -3.02 -1.96 -11.60
C CYS A 125 -3.10 -2.18 -13.13
N GLY A 126 -4.29 -2.06 -13.72
CA GLY A 126 -4.46 -2.12 -15.17
C GLY A 126 -3.86 -0.91 -15.91
N LEU A 127 -3.99 0.28 -15.33
CA LEU A 127 -3.39 1.49 -15.89
C LEU A 127 -1.86 1.41 -15.87
N GLN A 128 -1.27 0.92 -14.79
CA GLN A 128 0.17 0.74 -14.66
C GLN A 128 0.75 -0.18 -15.74
N VAL A 129 0.11 -1.33 -16.03
CA VAL A 129 0.53 -2.21 -17.13
C VAL A 129 0.49 -1.50 -18.47
N LYS A 130 -0.58 -0.76 -18.77
CA LYS A 130 -0.70 -0.01 -20.02
C LYS A 130 0.40 1.03 -20.17
N GLN A 131 0.69 1.79 -19.12
CA GLN A 131 1.75 2.79 -19.11
C GLN A 131 3.14 2.15 -19.22
N PHE A 132 3.38 1.05 -18.52
CA PHE A 132 4.63 0.30 -18.59
C PHE A 132 4.87 -0.22 -20.02
N ARG A 133 3.88 -0.85 -20.63
CA ARG A 133 3.96 -1.35 -22.02
C ARG A 133 4.24 -0.24 -23.02
N ALA A 134 3.60 0.91 -22.86
CA ALA A 134 3.81 2.05 -23.75
C ALA A 134 5.25 2.57 -23.71
N LYS A 135 5.92 2.45 -22.56
CA LYS A 135 7.27 2.96 -22.36
C LYS A 135 8.37 1.91 -22.58
N TYR A 136 8.14 0.68 -22.16
CA TYR A 136 9.17 -0.36 -22.08
C TYR A 136 8.85 -1.61 -22.91
N GLY A 137 7.67 -1.68 -23.50
CA GLY A 137 7.21 -2.87 -24.24
C GLY A 137 6.68 -3.98 -23.31
N ILE A 138 6.54 -5.17 -23.90
CA ILE A 138 6.09 -6.36 -23.17
C ILE A 138 7.31 -7.02 -22.54
N VAL A 139 7.21 -7.22 -21.21
CA VAL A 139 8.19 -7.95 -20.41
C VAL A 139 7.46 -9.13 -19.78
N GLU A 140 7.96 -10.34 -19.99
CA GLU A 140 7.40 -11.58 -19.46
C GLU A 140 7.34 -11.55 -17.93
N GLY A 141 6.22 -12.00 -17.38
CA GLY A 141 5.96 -12.01 -15.94
C GLY A 141 5.70 -10.62 -15.32
N VAL A 142 5.81 -9.53 -16.10
CA VAL A 142 5.64 -8.17 -15.62
C VAL A 142 4.51 -7.46 -16.36
N SER A 143 4.60 -7.36 -17.67
CA SER A 143 3.64 -6.59 -18.47
C SER A 143 3.00 -7.39 -19.61
N ASP A 144 3.17 -8.68 -19.65
CA ASP A 144 2.50 -9.64 -20.55
C ASP A 144 1.06 -9.97 -20.15
N ARG A 145 0.58 -9.41 -19.08
CA ARG A 145 -0.74 -9.65 -18.45
C ARG A 145 -1.57 -8.36 -18.37
N GLU A 146 -2.85 -8.45 -18.08
CA GLU A 146 -3.78 -7.30 -18.13
C GLU A 146 -3.58 -6.28 -17.01
N TYR A 147 -3.04 -6.71 -15.86
CA TYR A 147 -2.79 -5.87 -14.68
C TYR A 147 -1.58 -6.40 -13.90
N VAL A 148 -0.91 -5.52 -13.18
CA VAL A 148 0.10 -5.88 -12.18
C VAL A 148 -0.55 -6.33 -10.88
N SER A 149 0.20 -7.03 -10.03
CA SER A 149 -0.27 -7.40 -8.69
C SER A 149 -0.52 -6.16 -7.85
N ASN A 150 -1.57 -6.19 -7.05
CA ASN A 150 -1.78 -5.14 -6.06
C ASN A 150 -0.92 -5.40 -4.83
N SER A 151 -0.47 -4.32 -4.19
CA SER A 151 0.30 -4.38 -2.95
C SER A 151 1.50 -5.34 -3.03
N PHE A 152 1.63 -6.22 -2.03
CA PHE A 152 2.63 -7.29 -1.90
C PHE A 152 2.05 -8.68 -2.23
N HIS A 153 0.90 -8.74 -2.88
CA HIS A 153 0.31 -10.04 -3.25
C HIS A 153 1.07 -10.71 -4.40
N CYS A 154 1.11 -12.02 -4.38
CA CYS A 154 1.52 -12.79 -5.55
C CYS A 154 0.50 -12.60 -6.69
N HIS A 155 0.90 -12.88 -7.91
CA HIS A 155 -0.02 -12.79 -9.04
C HIS A 155 -1.13 -13.85 -8.91
N VAL A 156 -2.34 -13.51 -9.40
CA VAL A 156 -3.53 -14.38 -9.26
C VAL A 156 -3.45 -15.70 -10.04
N THR A 157 -2.48 -15.83 -10.94
CA THR A 157 -2.22 -17.07 -11.70
C THR A 157 -1.28 -18.02 -10.98
N GLU A 158 -0.69 -17.62 -9.85
CA GLU A 158 0.17 -18.52 -9.06
C GLU A 158 -0.64 -19.69 -8.52
N ASP A 159 -0.10 -20.90 -8.68
CA ASP A 159 -0.68 -22.12 -8.12
C ASP A 159 -0.24 -22.27 -6.66
N ILE A 160 -0.95 -21.59 -5.79
CA ILE A 160 -0.64 -21.49 -4.35
C ILE A 160 -1.91 -21.72 -3.53
N THR A 161 -1.81 -22.54 -2.51
CA THR A 161 -2.90 -22.78 -1.58
C THR A 161 -3.17 -21.55 -0.68
N PRO A 162 -4.38 -21.43 -0.10
CA PRO A 162 -4.67 -20.37 0.86
C PRO A 162 -3.71 -20.32 2.06
N ILE A 163 -3.21 -21.47 2.52
CA ILE A 163 -2.26 -21.56 3.63
C ILE A 163 -0.89 -21.04 3.21
N GLU A 164 -0.37 -21.50 2.08
CA GLU A 164 0.90 -21.01 1.53
C GLU A 164 0.85 -19.51 1.23
N LYS A 165 -0.31 -19.01 0.78
CA LYS A 165 -0.51 -17.57 0.56
C LYS A 165 -0.44 -16.79 1.87
N GLN A 166 -1.01 -17.29 2.97
CA GLN A 166 -0.87 -16.68 4.28
C GLN A 166 0.61 -16.66 4.72
N ASP A 167 1.33 -17.76 4.56
CA ASP A 167 2.77 -17.83 4.90
C ASP A 167 3.61 -16.87 4.08
N LEU A 168 3.32 -16.73 2.79
CA LEU A 168 3.98 -15.77 1.92
C LEU A 168 3.72 -14.33 2.37
N GLU A 169 2.46 -13.96 2.56
CA GLU A 169 2.04 -12.58 2.84
C GLU A 169 2.38 -12.12 4.25
N TYR A 170 2.46 -13.03 5.20
CA TYR A 170 2.85 -12.72 6.58
C TYR A 170 4.17 -11.94 6.66
N ARG A 171 5.14 -12.24 5.82
CA ARG A 171 6.44 -11.56 5.78
C ARG A 171 6.34 -10.06 5.48
N PHE A 172 5.29 -9.64 4.77
CA PHE A 172 5.03 -8.25 4.39
C PHE A 172 4.03 -7.57 5.31
N TRP A 173 3.30 -8.34 6.10
CA TRP A 173 2.11 -7.87 6.79
C TRP A 173 2.40 -6.75 7.79
N GLU A 174 3.39 -6.92 8.64
CA GLU A 174 3.76 -5.92 9.64
C GLU A 174 4.39 -4.66 9.02
N LEU A 175 5.02 -4.81 7.84
CA LEU A 175 5.66 -3.70 7.13
C LEU A 175 4.63 -2.74 6.51
N CYS A 176 3.36 -3.13 6.36
CA CYS A 176 2.27 -2.29 5.89
C CYS A 176 1.41 -1.82 7.07
N ASN A 177 1.94 -0.92 7.87
CA ASN A 177 1.33 -0.44 9.13
C ASN A 177 0.18 0.56 8.95
N GLY A 178 -0.06 1.06 7.75
CA GLY A 178 -1.12 2.02 7.42
C GLY A 178 -2.42 1.39 6.90
N GLY A 179 -2.43 0.08 6.76
CA GLY A 179 -3.57 -0.69 6.27
C GLY A 179 -3.18 -1.72 5.22
N LYS A 180 -3.90 -2.80 5.17
CA LYS A 180 -3.66 -3.94 4.30
C LYS A 180 -4.89 -4.82 4.24
N ILE A 181 -5.02 -5.60 3.16
CA ILE A 181 -6.11 -6.56 2.97
C ILE A 181 -5.49 -7.89 2.53
N GLN A 182 -6.00 -8.99 3.05
CA GLN A 182 -5.70 -10.32 2.53
C GLN A 182 -6.84 -10.78 1.62
N TYR A 183 -6.50 -11.17 0.39
CA TYR A 183 -7.41 -11.80 -0.54
C TYR A 183 -7.10 -13.29 -0.63
N VAL A 184 -8.11 -14.13 -0.40
CA VAL A 184 -8.01 -15.57 -0.57
C VAL A 184 -9.07 -16.03 -1.55
N LYS A 185 -8.65 -16.68 -2.64
CA LYS A 185 -9.57 -17.42 -3.51
C LYS A 185 -9.87 -18.77 -2.86
N TYR A 186 -11.15 -19.04 -2.66
CA TYR A 186 -11.61 -20.27 -2.05
C TYR A 186 -12.34 -21.11 -3.10
N PRO A 187 -11.73 -22.20 -3.59
CA PRO A 187 -12.28 -22.94 -4.72
C PRO A 187 -13.45 -23.87 -4.33
N ILE A 188 -13.69 -24.06 -3.04
CA ILE A 188 -14.70 -25.00 -2.52
C ILE A 188 -15.77 -24.21 -1.79
N ASP A 189 -16.92 -24.04 -2.45
CA ASP A 189 -18.10 -23.50 -1.79
C ASP A 189 -18.51 -24.42 -0.62
N TYR A 190 -19.13 -23.85 0.39
CA TYR A 190 -19.76 -24.56 1.52
C TYR A 190 -18.85 -25.27 2.54
N ASN A 191 -17.54 -25.29 2.39
CA ASN A 191 -16.66 -25.83 3.45
C ASN A 191 -16.41 -24.78 4.56
N ILE A 192 -17.44 -24.55 5.37
CA ILE A 192 -17.42 -23.55 6.45
C ILE A 192 -16.33 -23.84 7.47
N ASP A 193 -16.03 -25.09 7.77
CA ASP A 193 -15.02 -25.44 8.79
C ASP A 193 -13.60 -25.14 8.29
N ALA A 194 -13.33 -25.33 7.00
CA ALA A 194 -12.08 -24.91 6.41
C ALA A 194 -11.94 -23.38 6.40
N ILE A 195 -13.01 -22.64 6.08
CA ILE A 195 -13.03 -21.18 6.15
C ILE A 195 -12.74 -20.69 7.57
N LYS A 196 -13.41 -21.25 8.57
CA LYS A 196 -13.16 -20.95 10.00
C LYS A 196 -11.71 -21.22 10.40
N THR A 197 -11.15 -22.32 9.91
CA THR A 197 -9.75 -22.69 10.18
C THR A 197 -8.78 -21.68 9.59
N LEU A 198 -9.00 -21.24 8.33
CA LEU A 198 -8.19 -20.21 7.69
C LEU A 198 -8.30 -18.86 8.41
N ILE A 199 -9.52 -18.47 8.83
CA ILE A 199 -9.72 -17.22 9.59
C ILE A 199 -8.99 -17.30 10.94
N ARG A 200 -9.15 -18.40 11.68
CA ARG A 200 -8.46 -18.58 12.96
C ARG A 200 -6.95 -18.49 12.80
N ARG A 201 -6.40 -19.21 11.81
CA ARG A 201 -4.98 -19.14 11.50
C ARG A 201 -4.52 -17.73 11.16
N ALA A 202 -5.26 -17.00 10.32
CA ALA A 202 -4.96 -15.62 10.01
C ALA A 202 -4.89 -14.76 11.28
N MET A 203 -5.89 -14.86 12.16
CA MET A 203 -5.91 -14.13 13.43
C MET A 203 -4.75 -14.50 14.36
N GLU A 204 -4.35 -15.77 14.43
CA GLU A 204 -3.19 -16.24 15.20
C GLU A 204 -1.87 -15.72 14.63
N MET A 205 -1.80 -15.51 13.33
CA MET A 205 -0.64 -14.91 12.63
C MET A 205 -0.62 -13.37 12.72
N GLY A 206 -1.68 -12.74 13.22
CA GLY A 206 -1.75 -11.27 13.32
C GLY A 206 -2.25 -10.54 12.07
N PHE A 207 -2.93 -11.27 11.17
CA PHE A 207 -3.60 -10.65 10.02
C PHE A 207 -4.81 -9.80 10.43
#